data_1755fd41629c7fcc90a239905cbcad76
#
_entry.id   1755fd41629c7fcc90a239905cbcad76
#
_cell.length_a   1.000
_cell.length_b   1.000
_cell.length_c   1.000
_cell.angle_alpha   90.00
_cell.angle_beta   90.00
_cell.angle_gamma   90.00
#
_symmetry.space_group_name_H-M   'P 1'
#
loop_
_entity.id
_entity.type
_entity.pdbx_description
1 polymer ?
#
loop_
_entity_poly.entity_id
_entity_poly.type
_entity_poly.pdbx_seq_one_letter_code
_entity_poly.pdbx_strand_id
1 'polypeptide(L)'
;VAPFSDEQIKALLEQNLEIFNHIFTRQITRISEGNARLAVLAGKLALDKRTLESIRDVSGIYESYYGDFLNGRILNQNNNLIGCAGIIAFMNVINLSEMGSLDFCLEELGIDRKRFEDCVRYLHDQEIVDIYHNQVIKISDQCVGNYLVKHVFVDEQIIPLSTMVGNLFVTRKTAVVETVSMLTHVFASPDVMEKVRREICLVWDELQQADKTLFREFVKMFYAFRPVETLILLNDEIDSLPGEEFDIDEVDFAQKRNHISVNDEIVNIRELPEALDLLFEYYAKYPSKFMEIYHAITRYLSIDKDSHTNDYWTQIQLVSKFQQDIENGLNHNMSLLFIRAASELLKLEFSPVEAGKHNTVIFYDIPLVVTEGSKTYRSMIWETLQTLYNHERYRSYIEALLVEYSNQ
;
A
#
# COMPACT_ATOMS: atom_id res chain seq x y z
N VAL A 1 -16.29 5.38 -14.94
CA VAL A 1 -17.37 4.43 -14.62
C VAL A 1 -17.04 3.87 -13.24
N ALA A 2 -18.01 3.92 -12.31
CA ALA A 2 -17.82 3.36 -10.97
C ALA A 2 -17.66 1.82 -11.07
N PRO A 3 -16.79 1.19 -10.28
CA PRO A 3 -16.70 -0.26 -10.19
C PRO A 3 -18.04 -0.86 -9.73
N PHE A 4 -18.30 -2.11 -10.08
CA PHE A 4 -19.50 -2.83 -9.67
C PHE A 4 -19.40 -3.24 -8.20
N SER A 5 -20.54 -3.24 -7.50
CA SER A 5 -20.61 -3.85 -6.16
C SER A 5 -20.48 -5.38 -6.25
N ASP A 6 -20.21 -6.01 -5.11
CA ASP A 6 -20.10 -7.47 -5.04
C ASP A 6 -21.41 -8.15 -5.47
N GLU A 7 -22.58 -7.56 -5.12
CA GLU A 7 -23.89 -8.02 -5.54
C GLU A 7 -24.09 -7.87 -7.06
N GLN A 8 -23.60 -6.78 -7.63
CA GLN A 8 -23.66 -6.57 -9.08
C GLN A 8 -22.78 -7.56 -9.84
N ILE A 9 -21.57 -7.84 -9.35
CA ILE A 9 -20.69 -8.88 -9.92
C ILE A 9 -21.36 -10.24 -9.82
N LYS A 10 -21.94 -10.57 -8.66
CA LYS A 10 -22.66 -11.82 -8.46
C LYS A 10 -23.83 -11.95 -9.43
N ALA A 11 -24.67 -10.94 -9.53
CA ALA A 11 -25.77 -10.91 -10.49
C ALA A 11 -25.31 -11.06 -11.93
N LEU A 12 -24.20 -10.41 -12.31
CA LEU A 12 -23.56 -10.54 -13.62
C LEU A 12 -23.18 -12.01 -13.92
N LEU A 13 -22.55 -12.69 -12.97
CA LEU A 13 -22.11 -14.08 -13.12
C LEU A 13 -23.29 -15.05 -13.21
N GLU A 14 -24.33 -14.86 -12.40
CA GLU A 14 -25.53 -15.67 -12.41
C GLU A 14 -26.36 -15.49 -13.67
N GLN A 15 -26.56 -14.25 -14.13
CA GLN A 15 -27.43 -13.92 -15.26
C GLN A 15 -26.78 -14.18 -16.61
N ASN A 16 -25.47 -13.90 -16.74
CA ASN A 16 -24.79 -13.97 -18.03
C ASN A 16 -23.96 -15.24 -18.25
N LEU A 17 -23.52 -15.88 -17.16
CA LEU A 17 -22.65 -17.06 -17.23
C LEU A 17 -23.22 -18.30 -16.50
N GLU A 18 -24.41 -18.18 -15.92
CA GLU A 18 -25.08 -19.27 -15.18
C GLU A 18 -24.20 -19.87 -14.07
N ILE A 19 -23.34 -19.05 -13.44
CA ILE A 19 -22.46 -19.48 -12.35
C ILE A 19 -23.21 -19.26 -11.03
N PHE A 20 -23.79 -20.33 -10.49
CA PHE A 20 -24.53 -20.30 -9.22
C PHE A 20 -23.72 -20.87 -8.05
N ASN A 21 -22.55 -21.48 -8.32
CA ASN A 21 -21.70 -22.02 -7.26
C ASN A 21 -21.07 -20.89 -6.45
N HIS A 22 -21.48 -20.77 -5.18
CA HIS A 22 -21.08 -19.69 -4.29
C HIS A 22 -19.55 -19.61 -4.05
N ILE A 23 -18.82 -20.72 -4.16
CA ILE A 23 -17.35 -20.74 -3.99
C ILE A 23 -16.69 -20.04 -5.20
N PHE A 24 -17.09 -20.41 -6.42
CA PHE A 24 -16.61 -19.75 -7.64
C PHE A 24 -17.02 -18.28 -7.68
N THR A 25 -18.29 -17.99 -7.39
CA THR A 25 -18.80 -16.61 -7.37
C THR A 25 -18.01 -15.74 -6.39
N ARG A 26 -17.79 -16.22 -5.16
CA ARG A 26 -17.01 -15.50 -4.13
C ARG A 26 -15.57 -15.26 -4.58
N GLN A 27 -14.90 -16.26 -5.14
CA GLN A 27 -13.53 -16.12 -5.61
C GLN A 27 -13.44 -15.13 -6.79
N ILE A 28 -14.35 -15.22 -7.76
CA ILE A 28 -14.39 -14.31 -8.91
C ILE A 28 -14.68 -12.89 -8.45
N THR A 29 -15.64 -12.69 -7.56
CA THR A 29 -15.95 -11.37 -7.00
C THR A 29 -14.72 -10.75 -6.31
N ARG A 30 -14.00 -11.55 -5.52
CA ARG A 30 -12.78 -11.12 -4.84
C ARG A 30 -11.69 -10.66 -5.81
N ILE A 31 -11.37 -11.46 -6.83
CA ILE A 31 -10.27 -11.15 -7.76
C ILE A 31 -10.64 -10.06 -8.77
N SER A 32 -11.92 -9.85 -9.05
CA SER A 32 -12.38 -8.84 -9.99
C SER A 32 -12.39 -7.42 -9.41
N GLU A 33 -12.44 -7.29 -8.08
CA GLU A 33 -12.47 -6.00 -7.37
C GLU A 33 -13.46 -4.97 -7.97
N GLY A 34 -14.63 -5.47 -8.37
CA GLY A 34 -15.66 -4.66 -9.02
C GLY A 34 -15.45 -4.39 -10.51
N ASN A 35 -14.38 -4.94 -11.12
CA ASN A 35 -14.19 -4.89 -12.56
C ASN A 35 -15.06 -5.95 -13.25
N ALA A 36 -16.17 -5.53 -13.86
CA ALA A 36 -17.13 -6.41 -14.51
C ALA A 36 -16.50 -7.26 -15.64
N ARG A 37 -15.54 -6.69 -16.37
CA ARG A 37 -14.87 -7.40 -17.46
C ARG A 37 -13.97 -8.50 -16.93
N LEU A 38 -13.17 -8.23 -15.91
CA LEU A 38 -12.34 -9.22 -15.25
C LEU A 38 -13.21 -10.34 -14.64
N ALA A 39 -14.36 -10.00 -14.05
CA ALA A 39 -15.31 -10.98 -13.55
C ALA A 39 -15.83 -11.93 -14.64
N VAL A 40 -16.19 -11.38 -15.81
CA VAL A 40 -16.63 -12.19 -16.96
C VAL A 40 -15.52 -13.09 -17.49
N LEU A 41 -14.29 -12.59 -17.56
CA LEU A 41 -13.12 -13.38 -17.99
C LEU A 41 -12.83 -14.53 -17.03
N ALA A 42 -12.77 -14.24 -15.74
CA ALA A 42 -12.59 -15.25 -14.70
C ALA A 42 -13.74 -16.28 -14.71
N GLY A 43 -14.97 -15.82 -14.91
CA GLY A 43 -16.14 -16.68 -15.01
C GLY A 43 -16.06 -17.64 -16.21
N LYS A 44 -15.69 -17.13 -17.38
CA LYS A 44 -15.48 -17.97 -18.58
C LYS A 44 -14.38 -19.00 -18.37
N LEU A 45 -13.24 -18.58 -17.79
CA LEU A 45 -12.14 -19.49 -17.49
C LEU A 45 -12.54 -20.57 -16.47
N ALA A 46 -13.33 -20.18 -15.46
CA ALA A 46 -13.86 -21.12 -14.47
C ALA A 46 -14.80 -22.15 -15.08
N LEU A 47 -15.62 -21.77 -16.07
CA LEU A 47 -16.49 -22.68 -16.81
C LEU A 47 -15.70 -23.63 -17.72
N ASP A 48 -14.66 -23.12 -18.39
CA ASP A 48 -13.80 -23.89 -19.29
C ASP A 48 -12.96 -24.92 -18.52
N LYS A 49 -12.21 -24.48 -17.53
CA LYS A 49 -11.28 -25.33 -16.76
C LYS A 49 -11.95 -26.12 -15.63
N ARG A 50 -13.10 -25.67 -15.13
CA ARG A 50 -13.87 -26.27 -14.02
C ARG A 50 -13.08 -26.46 -12.72
N THR A 51 -12.04 -25.66 -12.48
CA THR A 51 -11.21 -25.71 -11.27
C THR A 51 -11.08 -24.33 -10.65
N LEU A 52 -11.06 -24.28 -9.31
CA LEU A 52 -10.80 -23.02 -8.60
C LEU A 52 -9.35 -22.53 -8.81
N GLU A 53 -8.44 -23.44 -9.05
CA GLU A 53 -7.03 -23.12 -9.27
C GLU A 53 -6.83 -22.25 -10.52
N SER A 54 -7.65 -22.47 -11.56
CA SER A 54 -7.59 -21.67 -12.80
C SER A 54 -7.97 -20.20 -12.62
N ILE A 55 -8.67 -19.85 -11.55
CA ILE A 55 -9.08 -18.49 -11.21
C ILE A 55 -8.43 -17.98 -9.92
N ARG A 56 -7.43 -18.69 -9.42
CA ARG A 56 -6.73 -18.30 -8.18
C ARG A 56 -5.78 -17.13 -8.40
N ASP A 57 -5.18 -17.07 -9.58
CA ASP A 57 -4.20 -16.07 -9.99
C ASP A 57 -4.74 -15.20 -11.13
N VAL A 58 -4.82 -13.91 -10.87
CA VAL A 58 -5.23 -12.89 -11.87
C VAL A 58 -4.29 -12.90 -13.08
N SER A 59 -2.98 -13.12 -12.88
CA SER A 59 -1.99 -13.18 -13.96
C SER A 59 -2.34 -14.28 -14.98
N GLY A 60 -2.74 -15.46 -14.51
CA GLY A 60 -3.16 -16.57 -15.37
C GLY A 60 -4.44 -16.28 -16.17
N ILE A 61 -5.37 -15.51 -15.58
CA ILE A 61 -6.58 -15.07 -16.27
C ILE A 61 -6.23 -14.09 -17.39
N TYR A 62 -5.38 -13.13 -17.12
CA TYR A 62 -4.92 -12.13 -18.10
C TYR A 62 -4.16 -12.81 -19.24
N GLU A 63 -3.24 -13.73 -18.94
CA GLU A 63 -2.46 -14.46 -19.94
C GLU A 63 -3.35 -15.30 -20.85
N SER A 64 -4.25 -16.09 -20.26
CA SER A 64 -5.16 -16.97 -21.02
C SER A 64 -6.09 -16.22 -21.96
N TYR A 65 -6.46 -14.98 -21.65
CA TYR A 65 -7.41 -14.23 -22.46
C TYR A 65 -6.73 -13.18 -23.35
N TYR A 66 -5.88 -12.37 -22.78
CA TYR A 66 -5.24 -11.25 -23.51
C TYR A 66 -4.01 -11.70 -24.26
N GLY A 67 -3.29 -12.73 -23.78
CA GLY A 67 -2.22 -13.35 -24.52
C GLY A 67 -2.71 -13.84 -25.89
N ASP A 68 -3.77 -14.63 -25.91
CA ASP A 68 -4.38 -15.14 -27.15
C ASP A 68 -4.96 -13.99 -28.01
N PHE A 69 -5.65 -13.02 -27.39
CA PHE A 69 -6.23 -11.89 -28.09
C PHE A 69 -5.17 -11.01 -28.78
N LEU A 70 -4.05 -10.76 -28.10
CA LEU A 70 -2.99 -9.92 -28.62
C LEU A 70 -2.00 -10.69 -29.51
N ASN A 71 -1.84 -12.00 -29.33
CA ASN A 71 -0.97 -12.85 -30.17
C ASN A 71 -1.31 -12.77 -31.65
N GLY A 72 -2.59 -12.78 -31.97
CA GLY A 72 -3.07 -12.66 -33.36
C GLY A 72 -2.96 -11.25 -33.95
N ARG A 73 -2.81 -10.22 -33.12
CA ARG A 73 -2.91 -8.82 -33.52
C ARG A 73 -1.59 -8.07 -33.46
N ILE A 74 -0.85 -8.19 -32.35
CA ILE A 74 0.38 -7.41 -32.11
C ILE A 74 1.57 -8.20 -31.61
N LEU A 75 1.41 -9.23 -30.75
CA LEU A 75 2.52 -9.89 -30.06
C LEU A 75 3.49 -10.62 -31.01
N ASN A 76 3.02 -11.14 -32.14
CA ASN A 76 3.86 -11.84 -33.11
C ASN A 76 4.42 -10.93 -34.21
N GLN A 77 4.27 -9.60 -34.12
CA GLN A 77 4.63 -8.73 -35.21
C GLN A 77 5.98 -8.03 -35.04
N ASN A 78 6.12 -7.16 -34.04
CA ASN A 78 7.34 -6.39 -33.84
C ASN A 78 7.40 -5.83 -32.40
N ASN A 79 8.55 -5.95 -31.75
CA ASN A 79 8.79 -5.40 -30.41
C ASN A 79 8.49 -3.89 -30.33
N ASN A 80 8.72 -3.13 -31.38
CA ASN A 80 8.42 -1.70 -31.41
C ASN A 80 6.92 -1.43 -31.28
N LEU A 81 6.08 -2.23 -31.93
CA LEU A 81 4.63 -2.08 -31.86
C LEU A 81 4.10 -2.39 -30.43
N ILE A 82 4.62 -3.46 -29.84
CA ILE A 82 4.27 -3.85 -28.48
C ILE A 82 4.80 -2.83 -27.48
N GLY A 83 6.05 -2.37 -27.65
CA GLY A 83 6.65 -1.32 -26.84
C GLY A 83 5.86 -0.02 -26.87
N CYS A 84 5.40 0.43 -28.06
CA CYS A 84 4.51 1.58 -28.20
C CYS A 84 3.21 1.40 -27.44
N ALA A 85 2.57 0.22 -27.53
CA ALA A 85 1.36 -0.09 -26.79
C ALA A 85 1.60 -0.06 -25.27
N GLY A 86 2.73 -0.60 -24.82
CA GLY A 86 3.16 -0.56 -23.41
C GLY A 86 3.36 0.87 -22.90
N ILE A 87 4.04 1.74 -23.68
CA ILE A 87 4.23 3.15 -23.32
C ILE A 87 2.88 3.84 -23.16
N ILE A 88 1.94 3.66 -24.11
CA ILE A 88 0.61 4.24 -24.03
C ILE A 88 -0.14 3.74 -22.80
N ALA A 89 -0.03 2.44 -22.51
CA ALA A 89 -0.64 1.83 -21.33
C ALA A 89 -0.07 2.39 -20.01
N PHE A 90 1.25 2.54 -19.91
CA PHE A 90 1.93 3.11 -18.74
C PHE A 90 1.51 4.57 -18.49
N MET A 91 1.44 5.35 -19.55
CA MET A 91 1.09 6.78 -19.47
C MET A 91 -0.40 7.02 -19.25
N ASN A 92 -1.24 5.99 -19.43
CA ASN A 92 -2.69 6.03 -19.40
C ASN A 92 -3.28 6.96 -20.50
N VAL A 93 -2.78 8.19 -20.60
CA VAL A 93 -3.18 9.18 -21.63
C VAL A 93 -1.94 9.91 -22.14
N ILE A 94 -1.78 9.98 -23.45
CA ILE A 94 -0.71 10.75 -24.12
C ILE A 94 -1.31 11.82 -24.99
N ASN A 95 -0.82 13.05 -24.83
CA ASN A 95 -1.08 14.14 -25.79
C ASN A 95 0.06 14.16 -26.83
N LEU A 96 -0.24 13.87 -28.08
CA LEU A 96 0.73 13.82 -29.18
C LEU A 96 1.44 15.17 -29.45
N SER A 97 0.84 16.29 -29.02
CA SER A 97 1.48 17.61 -29.11
C SER A 97 2.56 17.85 -28.05
N GLU A 98 2.57 17.06 -26.96
CA GLU A 98 3.44 17.22 -25.77
C GLU A 98 4.36 16.00 -25.53
N MET A 99 4.85 15.39 -26.61
CA MET A 99 5.58 14.13 -26.54
C MET A 99 7.04 14.25 -26.04
N GLY A 100 7.58 15.45 -25.85
CA GLY A 100 9.00 15.61 -25.44
C GLY A 100 9.37 14.87 -24.15
N SER A 101 8.40 14.62 -23.26
CA SER A 101 8.62 13.81 -22.06
C SER A 101 8.77 12.31 -22.34
N LEU A 102 8.60 11.86 -23.58
CA LEU A 102 8.66 10.45 -23.98
C LEU A 102 9.85 10.16 -24.93
N ASP A 103 10.67 11.15 -25.24
CA ASP A 103 11.78 10.98 -26.18
C ASP A 103 12.73 9.86 -25.75
N PHE A 104 12.99 9.72 -24.44
CA PHE A 104 13.78 8.61 -23.88
C PHE A 104 13.16 7.22 -24.16
N CYS A 105 11.81 7.12 -24.16
CA CYS A 105 11.13 5.86 -24.49
C CYS A 105 11.33 5.49 -25.97
N LEU A 106 11.28 6.50 -26.84
CA LEU A 106 11.46 6.32 -28.28
C LEU A 106 12.91 5.92 -28.60
N GLU A 107 13.88 6.55 -27.91
CA GLU A 107 15.31 6.18 -27.99
C GLU A 107 15.52 4.74 -27.55
N GLU A 108 14.92 4.30 -26.44
CA GLU A 108 15.01 2.93 -25.95
C GLU A 108 14.45 1.91 -26.94
N LEU A 109 13.37 2.23 -27.63
CA LEU A 109 12.80 1.42 -28.69
C LEU A 109 13.57 1.53 -30.03
N GLY A 110 14.50 2.48 -30.16
CA GLY A 110 15.22 2.76 -31.41
C GLY A 110 14.30 3.25 -32.54
N ILE A 111 13.28 4.03 -32.20
CA ILE A 111 12.31 4.58 -33.16
C ILE A 111 12.24 6.08 -33.07
N ASP A 112 11.87 6.71 -34.20
CA ASP A 112 11.53 8.13 -34.24
C ASP A 112 10.04 8.38 -33.95
N ARG A 113 9.70 9.66 -33.77
CA ARG A 113 8.32 10.11 -33.53
C ARG A 113 7.36 9.69 -34.64
N LYS A 114 7.80 9.74 -35.89
CA LYS A 114 6.97 9.35 -37.03
C LYS A 114 6.61 7.87 -36.96
N ARG A 115 7.60 7.04 -36.63
CA ARG A 115 7.39 5.59 -36.45
C ARG A 115 6.45 5.29 -35.31
N PHE A 116 6.53 6.04 -34.20
CA PHE A 116 5.58 5.95 -33.09
C PHE A 116 4.15 6.28 -33.56
N GLU A 117 3.96 7.36 -34.30
CA GLU A 117 2.65 7.74 -34.83
C GLU A 117 2.08 6.68 -35.79
N ASP A 118 2.91 6.04 -36.60
CA ASP A 118 2.50 4.91 -37.46
C ASP A 118 2.07 3.70 -36.62
N CYS A 119 2.80 3.39 -35.53
CA CYS A 119 2.40 2.36 -34.58
C CYS A 119 1.05 2.68 -33.91
N VAL A 120 0.84 3.94 -33.50
CA VAL A 120 -0.43 4.40 -32.91
C VAL A 120 -1.61 4.20 -33.87
N ARG A 121 -1.45 4.55 -35.14
CA ARG A 121 -2.49 4.32 -36.16
C ARG A 121 -2.80 2.84 -36.33
N TYR A 122 -1.78 2.00 -36.43
CA TYR A 122 -1.96 0.55 -36.51
C TYR A 122 -2.69 0.00 -35.28
N LEU A 123 -2.29 0.41 -34.06
CA LEU A 123 -2.94 -0.01 -32.82
C LEU A 123 -4.41 0.45 -32.76
N HIS A 124 -4.71 1.61 -33.32
CA HIS A 124 -6.08 2.12 -33.46
C HIS A 124 -6.92 1.26 -34.41
N ASP A 125 -6.37 0.90 -35.57
CA ASP A 125 -7.03 0.01 -36.53
C ASP A 125 -7.28 -1.40 -35.95
N GLN A 126 -6.48 -1.81 -34.96
CA GLN A 126 -6.67 -3.06 -34.21
C GLN A 126 -7.59 -2.92 -32.98
N GLU A 127 -8.20 -1.74 -32.77
CA GLU A 127 -9.10 -1.44 -31.64
C GLU A 127 -8.42 -1.55 -30.25
N ILE A 128 -7.09 -1.40 -30.20
CA ILE A 128 -6.31 -1.45 -28.95
C ILE A 128 -6.17 -0.06 -28.35
N VAL A 129 -6.09 0.97 -29.21
CA VAL A 129 -5.90 2.37 -28.84
C VAL A 129 -7.05 3.21 -29.37
N ASP A 130 -7.59 4.09 -28.54
CA ASP A 130 -8.52 5.13 -28.94
C ASP A 130 -7.77 6.43 -29.26
N ILE A 131 -8.14 7.09 -30.36
CA ILE A 131 -7.60 8.40 -30.75
C ILE A 131 -8.72 9.43 -30.68
N TYR A 132 -8.52 10.48 -29.86
CA TYR A 132 -9.48 11.58 -29.69
C TYR A 132 -8.94 12.85 -30.38
N HIS A 133 -9.72 13.42 -31.28
CA HIS A 133 -9.37 14.66 -31.99
C HIS A 133 -7.98 14.64 -32.65
N ASN A 134 -7.47 13.48 -33.04
CA ASN A 134 -6.13 13.27 -33.59
C ASN A 134 -4.98 13.81 -32.72
N GLN A 135 -5.20 14.00 -31.40
CA GLN A 135 -4.23 14.59 -30.49
C GLN A 135 -4.02 13.76 -29.23
N VAL A 136 -5.09 13.16 -28.71
CA VAL A 136 -5.01 12.41 -27.45
C VAL A 136 -5.22 10.93 -27.73
N ILE A 137 -4.31 10.13 -27.20
CA ILE A 137 -4.34 8.67 -27.32
C ILE A 137 -4.41 8.01 -25.95
N LYS A 138 -5.14 6.92 -25.87
CA LYS A 138 -5.17 6.04 -24.69
C LYS A 138 -5.49 4.60 -25.09
N ILE A 139 -5.19 3.65 -24.23
CA ILE A 139 -5.65 2.26 -24.42
C ILE A 139 -7.18 2.20 -24.29
N SER A 140 -7.83 1.50 -25.21
CA SER A 140 -9.29 1.38 -25.27
C SER A 140 -9.87 0.63 -24.07
N ASP A 141 -9.11 -0.28 -23.48
CA ASP A 141 -9.49 -1.15 -22.37
C ASP A 141 -8.43 -1.20 -21.28
N GLN A 142 -8.81 -0.88 -20.05
CA GLN A 142 -7.88 -0.84 -18.93
C GLN A 142 -7.23 -2.19 -18.63
N CYS A 143 -7.97 -3.30 -18.79
CA CYS A 143 -7.41 -4.62 -18.54
C CYS A 143 -6.36 -4.98 -19.60
N VAL A 144 -6.60 -4.63 -20.87
CA VAL A 144 -5.57 -4.73 -21.92
C VAL A 144 -4.36 -3.87 -21.56
N GLY A 145 -4.59 -2.65 -21.06
CA GLY A 145 -3.51 -1.77 -20.60
C GLY A 145 -2.68 -2.39 -19.48
N ASN A 146 -3.31 -2.92 -18.45
CA ASN A 146 -2.63 -3.58 -17.34
C ASN A 146 -1.80 -4.77 -17.81
N TYR A 147 -2.34 -5.59 -18.72
CA TYR A 147 -1.61 -6.71 -19.32
C TYR A 147 -0.40 -6.23 -20.12
N LEU A 148 -0.56 -5.21 -20.96
CA LEU A 148 0.53 -4.64 -21.77
C LEU A 148 1.65 -4.07 -20.89
N VAL A 149 1.30 -3.39 -19.81
CA VAL A 149 2.30 -2.88 -18.83
C VAL A 149 3.10 -4.04 -18.25
N LYS A 150 2.43 -5.09 -17.76
CA LYS A 150 3.11 -6.27 -17.22
C LYS A 150 3.99 -6.92 -18.29
N HIS A 151 3.45 -7.17 -19.47
CA HIS A 151 4.14 -7.86 -20.55
C HIS A 151 5.40 -7.10 -21.02
N VAL A 152 5.26 -5.79 -21.27
CA VAL A 152 6.34 -4.95 -21.84
C VAL A 152 7.45 -4.67 -20.83
N PHE A 153 7.09 -4.32 -19.60
CA PHE A 153 8.06 -3.80 -18.63
C PHE A 153 8.53 -4.84 -17.60
N VAL A 154 7.80 -5.95 -17.43
CA VAL A 154 8.11 -6.96 -16.40
C VAL A 154 8.45 -8.32 -17.02
N ASP A 155 7.62 -8.82 -17.93
CA ASP A 155 7.82 -10.16 -18.50
C ASP A 155 8.92 -10.17 -19.54
N GLU A 156 8.78 -9.40 -20.63
CA GLU A 156 9.69 -9.36 -21.77
C GLU A 156 10.78 -8.28 -21.63
N GLN A 157 10.56 -7.31 -20.72
CA GLN A 157 11.49 -6.20 -20.49
C GLN A 157 11.93 -5.50 -21.80
N ILE A 158 10.97 -5.30 -22.74
CA ILE A 158 11.22 -4.58 -24.00
C ILE A 158 11.72 -3.16 -23.71
N ILE A 159 11.19 -2.54 -22.68
CA ILE A 159 11.73 -1.35 -22.02
C ILE A 159 11.84 -1.72 -20.54
N PRO A 160 12.99 -1.55 -19.88
CA PRO A 160 13.11 -1.78 -18.45
C PRO A 160 12.15 -0.90 -17.65
N LEU A 161 11.51 -1.47 -16.62
CA LEU A 161 10.63 -0.70 -15.75
C LEU A 161 11.39 0.43 -15.04
N SER A 162 12.66 0.20 -14.69
CA SER A 162 13.55 1.19 -14.09
C SER A 162 13.74 2.42 -14.98
N THR A 163 13.87 2.24 -16.30
CA THR A 163 13.94 3.35 -17.26
C THR A 163 12.69 4.23 -17.21
N MET A 164 11.50 3.62 -17.18
CA MET A 164 10.24 4.36 -17.07
C MET A 164 10.12 5.09 -15.73
N VAL A 165 10.40 4.39 -14.64
CA VAL A 165 10.28 4.93 -13.28
C VAL A 165 11.30 6.07 -13.08
N GLY A 166 12.56 5.88 -13.42
CA GLY A 166 13.63 6.88 -13.22
C GLY A 166 13.36 8.18 -13.98
N ASN A 167 13.00 8.09 -15.28
CA ASN A 167 12.79 9.27 -16.10
C ASN A 167 11.46 9.98 -15.83
N LEU A 168 10.41 9.25 -15.39
CA LEU A 168 9.07 9.81 -15.22
C LEU A 168 8.73 10.19 -13.78
N PHE A 169 9.50 9.74 -12.79
CA PHE A 169 9.16 9.97 -11.39
C PHE A 169 9.05 11.46 -11.04
N VAL A 170 9.90 12.31 -11.62
CA VAL A 170 9.84 13.77 -11.40
C VAL A 170 8.61 14.41 -12.07
N THR A 171 8.33 14.04 -13.31
CA THR A 171 7.35 14.73 -14.16
C THR A 171 5.96 14.09 -14.11
N ARG A 172 5.87 12.79 -13.80
CA ARG A 172 4.65 11.97 -13.84
C ARG A 172 4.53 11.06 -12.62
N LYS A 173 4.89 11.57 -11.45
CA LYS A 173 4.92 10.81 -10.17
C LYS A 173 3.68 9.95 -9.95
N THR A 174 2.49 10.52 -10.15
CA THR A 174 1.22 9.79 -9.96
C THR A 174 1.11 8.57 -10.87
N ALA A 175 1.42 8.72 -12.17
CA ALA A 175 1.36 7.62 -13.12
C ALA A 175 2.36 6.50 -12.75
N VAL A 176 3.57 6.87 -12.32
CA VAL A 176 4.58 5.91 -11.85
C VAL A 176 4.09 5.13 -10.65
N VAL A 177 3.59 5.83 -9.62
CA VAL A 177 3.10 5.20 -8.38
C VAL A 177 1.90 4.31 -8.65
N GLU A 178 0.92 4.77 -9.44
CA GLU A 178 -0.26 3.98 -9.82
C GLU A 178 0.12 2.73 -10.60
N THR A 179 1.08 2.83 -11.54
CA THR A 179 1.54 1.69 -12.34
C THR A 179 2.25 0.66 -11.47
N VAL A 180 3.19 1.07 -10.62
CA VAL A 180 3.88 0.15 -9.70
C VAL A 180 2.89 -0.48 -8.72
N SER A 181 1.96 0.30 -8.18
CA SER A 181 0.88 -0.20 -7.32
C SER A 181 0.01 -1.22 -8.04
N MET A 182 -0.40 -0.95 -9.28
CA MET A 182 -1.16 -1.89 -10.09
C MET A 182 -0.39 -3.20 -10.31
N LEU A 183 0.91 -3.14 -10.66
CA LEU A 183 1.74 -4.32 -10.86
C LEU A 183 1.81 -5.19 -9.59
N THR A 184 1.95 -4.57 -8.42
CA THR A 184 2.10 -5.28 -7.15
C THR A 184 0.79 -5.77 -6.52
N HIS A 185 -0.36 -5.15 -6.86
CA HIS A 185 -1.67 -5.56 -6.32
C HIS A 185 -2.45 -6.48 -7.28
N VAL A 186 -2.44 -6.17 -8.58
CA VAL A 186 -3.17 -6.96 -9.57
C VAL A 186 -2.39 -8.22 -9.95
N PHE A 187 -1.07 -8.12 -10.10
CA PHE A 187 -0.20 -9.21 -10.53
C PHE A 187 0.74 -9.66 -9.40
N ALA A 188 0.21 -9.86 -8.21
CA ALA A 188 0.95 -10.15 -6.97
C ALA A 188 1.60 -11.56 -6.92
N SER A 189 2.02 -12.12 -8.06
CA SER A 189 2.80 -13.36 -8.05
C SER A 189 4.24 -13.11 -7.56
N PRO A 190 4.88 -14.10 -6.88
CA PRO A 190 6.25 -13.94 -6.39
C PRO A 190 7.25 -13.53 -7.47
N ASP A 191 7.10 -14.05 -8.69
CA ASP A 191 7.99 -13.72 -9.82
C ASP A 191 7.83 -12.25 -10.26
N VAL A 192 6.61 -11.77 -10.41
CA VAL A 192 6.33 -10.37 -10.76
C VAL A 192 6.81 -9.44 -9.64
N MET A 193 6.54 -9.78 -8.38
CA MET A 193 6.98 -8.99 -7.23
C MET A 193 8.51 -8.84 -7.18
N GLU A 194 9.24 -9.93 -7.42
CA GLU A 194 10.70 -9.91 -7.41
C GLU A 194 11.29 -9.10 -8.59
N LYS A 195 10.69 -9.23 -9.79
CA LYS A 195 11.10 -8.44 -10.96
C LYS A 195 10.85 -6.94 -10.74
N VAL A 196 9.65 -6.57 -10.26
CA VAL A 196 9.31 -5.17 -9.95
C VAL A 196 10.23 -4.62 -8.86
N ARG A 197 10.46 -5.40 -7.78
CA ARG A 197 11.38 -5.02 -6.72
C ARG A 197 12.78 -4.72 -7.25
N ARG A 198 13.33 -5.60 -8.08
CA ARG A 198 14.65 -5.41 -8.67
C ARG A 198 14.73 -4.10 -9.45
N GLU A 199 13.74 -3.81 -10.29
CA GLU A 199 13.71 -2.60 -11.11
C GLU A 199 13.57 -1.32 -10.26
N ILE A 200 12.74 -1.34 -9.23
CA ILE A 200 12.62 -0.22 -8.27
C ILE A 200 13.93 -0.01 -7.50
N CYS A 201 14.60 -1.10 -7.11
CA CYS A 201 15.88 -1.02 -6.41
C CYS A 201 17.00 -0.42 -7.26
N LEU A 202 17.00 -0.61 -8.58
CA LEU A 202 17.95 0.06 -9.48
C LEU A 202 17.79 1.58 -9.43
N VAL A 203 16.55 2.07 -9.55
CA VAL A 203 16.26 3.51 -9.46
C VAL A 203 16.60 4.07 -8.08
N TRP A 204 16.33 3.29 -7.01
CA TRP A 204 16.73 3.65 -5.66
C TRP A 204 18.23 3.92 -5.54
N ASP A 205 19.04 2.99 -6.03
CA ASP A 205 20.51 3.10 -5.96
C ASP A 205 21.04 4.27 -6.79
N GLU A 206 20.44 4.56 -7.94
CA GLU A 206 20.79 5.71 -8.79
C GLU A 206 20.46 7.04 -8.10
N LEU A 207 19.23 7.19 -7.59
CA LEU A 207 18.78 8.41 -6.94
C LEU A 207 19.52 8.69 -5.63
N GLN A 208 19.87 7.65 -4.88
CA GLN A 208 20.65 7.78 -3.65
C GLN A 208 22.00 8.49 -3.88
N GLN A 209 22.60 8.29 -5.05
CA GLN A 209 23.89 8.87 -5.42
C GLN A 209 23.75 10.24 -6.12
N ALA A 210 22.61 10.48 -6.78
CA ALA A 210 22.46 11.63 -7.69
C ALA A 210 21.78 12.83 -7.02
N ASP A 211 20.66 12.63 -6.32
CA ASP A 211 19.84 13.71 -5.76
C ASP A 211 19.19 13.32 -4.43
N LYS A 212 19.72 13.85 -3.34
CA LYS A 212 19.28 13.52 -1.98
C LYS A 212 17.80 13.90 -1.74
N THR A 213 17.31 14.99 -2.33
CA THR A 213 15.92 15.46 -2.12
C THR A 213 14.96 14.57 -2.89
N LEU A 214 15.25 14.31 -4.15
CA LEU A 214 14.45 13.42 -4.98
C LEU A 214 14.47 11.99 -4.44
N PHE A 215 15.64 11.54 -3.98
CA PHE A 215 15.79 10.23 -3.33
C PHE A 215 14.84 10.10 -2.12
N ARG A 216 14.79 11.12 -1.25
CA ARG A 216 13.89 11.08 -0.08
C ARG A 216 12.41 11.04 -0.47
N GLU A 217 12.01 11.74 -1.55
CA GLU A 217 10.66 11.62 -2.09
C GLU A 217 10.38 10.24 -2.68
N PHE A 218 11.36 9.63 -3.31
CA PHE A 218 11.26 8.28 -3.85
C PHE A 218 11.09 7.24 -2.74
N VAL A 219 11.88 7.34 -1.67
CA VAL A 219 11.77 6.50 -0.47
C VAL A 219 10.36 6.55 0.10
N LYS A 220 9.76 7.74 0.24
CA LYS A 220 8.39 7.91 0.75
C LYS A 220 7.34 7.13 -0.05
N MET A 221 7.57 6.93 -1.35
CA MET A 221 6.62 6.20 -2.20
C MET A 221 6.90 4.69 -2.25
N PHE A 222 8.17 4.29 -2.11
CA PHE A 222 8.62 2.95 -2.41
C PHE A 222 9.37 2.25 -1.25
N TYR A 223 9.23 2.77 -0.01
CA TYR A 223 9.86 2.21 1.19
C TYR A 223 9.60 0.70 1.38
N ALA A 224 8.42 0.21 0.98
CA ALA A 224 8.05 -1.19 1.12
C ALA A 224 8.94 -2.16 0.32
N PHE A 225 9.68 -1.67 -0.69
CA PHE A 225 10.61 -2.49 -1.46
C PHE A 225 11.96 -2.68 -0.76
N ARG A 226 12.34 -1.75 0.14
CA ARG A 226 13.56 -1.79 0.96
C ARG A 226 13.28 -1.33 2.40
N PRO A 227 12.49 -2.09 3.16
CA PRO A 227 12.06 -1.64 4.49
C PRO A 227 13.24 -1.48 5.47
N VAL A 228 14.23 -2.35 5.44
CA VAL A 228 15.40 -2.26 6.34
C VAL A 228 16.23 -1.03 6.03
N GLU A 229 16.56 -0.80 4.76
CA GLU A 229 17.34 0.37 4.32
C GLU A 229 16.57 1.67 4.59
N THR A 230 15.24 1.64 4.49
CA THR A 230 14.39 2.76 4.88
C THR A 230 14.53 3.08 6.37
N LEU A 231 14.48 2.06 7.24
CA LEU A 231 14.66 2.27 8.68
C LEU A 231 16.05 2.80 9.02
N ILE A 232 17.10 2.31 8.35
CA ILE A 232 18.47 2.83 8.51
C ILE A 232 18.52 4.32 8.13
N LEU A 233 17.94 4.70 6.99
CA LEU A 233 17.89 6.10 6.56
C LEU A 233 17.14 6.98 7.59
N LEU A 234 16.01 6.48 8.09
CA LEU A 234 15.22 7.20 9.09
C LEU A 234 15.94 7.31 10.42
N ASN A 235 16.70 6.28 10.83
CA ASN A 235 17.55 6.33 12.00
C ASN A 235 18.59 7.45 11.89
N ASP A 236 19.31 7.53 10.77
CA ASP A 236 20.30 8.58 10.52
C ASP A 236 19.66 9.98 10.52
N GLU A 237 18.44 10.12 9.98
CA GLU A 237 17.67 11.34 10.01
C GLU A 237 17.31 11.73 11.45
N ILE A 238 16.75 10.78 12.24
CA ILE A 238 16.36 11.01 13.64
C ILE A 238 17.59 11.34 14.48
N ASP A 239 18.71 10.64 14.30
CA ASP A 239 19.94 10.89 15.03
C ASP A 239 20.51 12.30 14.79
N SER A 240 20.35 12.81 13.58
CA SER A 240 20.80 14.16 13.22
C SER A 240 19.95 15.28 13.82
N LEU A 241 18.75 14.98 14.34
CA LEU A 241 17.84 15.98 14.88
C LEU A 241 18.32 16.48 16.25
N PRO A 242 18.26 17.80 16.50
CA PRO A 242 18.51 18.35 17.83
C PRO A 242 17.33 17.96 18.75
N GLY A 243 17.58 17.41 19.91
CA GLY A 243 16.53 17.16 20.89
C GLY A 243 15.90 18.48 21.38
N GLU A 244 14.68 18.42 21.92
CA GLU A 244 14.00 19.51 22.59
C GLU A 244 13.75 19.18 24.07
N GLU A 245 13.79 20.23 24.92
CA GLU A 245 13.29 20.14 26.28
C GLU A 245 11.81 20.57 26.27
N PHE A 246 10.91 19.69 26.66
CA PHE A 246 9.48 19.96 26.66
C PHE A 246 8.79 19.28 27.85
N ASP A 247 7.95 20.00 28.57
CA ASP A 247 7.11 19.43 29.63
C ASP A 247 5.72 19.12 29.07
N ILE A 248 5.36 17.85 29.04
CA ILE A 248 4.11 17.39 28.47
C ILE A 248 2.88 17.81 29.28
N ASP A 249 3.05 18.18 30.55
CA ASP A 249 1.96 18.70 31.40
C ASP A 249 1.39 20.03 30.85
N GLU A 250 2.15 20.74 29.99
CA GLU A 250 1.71 21.95 29.30
C GLU A 250 0.95 21.65 27.98
N VAL A 251 0.83 20.39 27.57
CA VAL A 251 0.13 20.02 26.32
C VAL A 251 -1.36 20.15 26.48
N ASP A 252 -1.97 21.02 25.69
CA ASP A 252 -3.41 21.05 25.50
C ASP A 252 -3.84 19.83 24.64
N PHE A 253 -4.29 18.77 25.30
CA PHE A 253 -4.82 17.55 24.65
C PHE A 253 -6.02 17.82 23.75
N ALA A 254 -6.61 19.01 23.80
CA ALA A 254 -7.70 19.46 22.93
C ALA A 254 -7.18 20.09 21.62
N GLN A 255 -5.88 20.28 21.45
CA GLN A 255 -5.35 20.84 20.21
C GLN A 255 -5.69 19.96 19.02
N LYS A 256 -6.33 20.59 18.04
CA LYS A 256 -6.76 19.96 16.79
C LYS A 256 -5.58 19.30 16.09
N ARG A 257 -5.86 18.08 15.60
CA ARG A 257 -5.02 17.29 14.69
C ARG A 257 -4.36 18.16 13.62
N ASN A 258 -3.15 18.64 13.87
CA ASN A 258 -2.28 19.08 12.79
C ASN A 258 -1.75 17.83 12.11
N HIS A 259 -1.78 17.82 10.77
CA HIS A 259 -1.38 16.69 9.96
C HIS A 259 -0.02 16.15 10.42
N ILE A 260 -0.03 14.87 10.69
CA ILE A 260 1.07 14.05 11.16
C ILE A 260 2.19 14.10 10.14
N SER A 261 3.34 14.61 10.54
CA SER A 261 4.58 14.47 9.80
C SER A 261 5.54 13.47 10.42
N VAL A 262 5.06 12.64 11.35
CA VAL A 262 5.79 11.43 11.70
C VAL A 262 5.86 10.60 10.43
N ASN A 263 7.07 10.23 10.07
CA ASN A 263 7.35 9.45 8.89
C ASN A 263 6.38 8.29 8.81
N ASP A 264 5.36 8.41 7.96
CA ASP A 264 4.35 7.36 7.73
C ASP A 264 5.00 6.01 7.40
N GLU A 265 6.23 6.05 6.90
CA GLU A 265 7.07 4.89 6.62
C GLU A 265 7.30 4.04 7.86
N ILE A 266 7.64 4.64 9.02
CA ILE A 266 7.87 3.89 10.28
C ILE A 266 6.61 3.12 10.65
N VAL A 267 5.46 3.79 10.59
CA VAL A 267 4.17 3.18 10.99
C VAL A 267 3.77 2.05 10.04
N ASN A 268 4.14 2.13 8.77
CA ASN A 268 3.79 1.13 7.78
C ASN A 268 4.79 -0.04 7.69
N ILE A 269 5.99 0.09 8.29
CA ILE A 269 6.97 -1.01 8.44
C ILE A 269 6.79 -1.73 9.79
N ARG A 270 5.57 -1.80 10.28
CA ARG A 270 5.19 -2.33 11.60
C ARG A 270 5.58 -3.80 11.86
N GLU A 271 5.99 -4.52 10.85
CA GLU A 271 6.40 -5.92 10.96
C GLU A 271 7.82 -6.05 11.53
N LEU A 272 8.60 -4.95 11.54
CA LEU A 272 9.95 -4.92 12.06
C LEU A 272 9.96 -4.24 13.44
N PRO A 273 10.47 -4.92 14.49
CA PRO A 273 10.58 -4.35 15.84
C PRO A 273 11.36 -3.03 15.87
N GLU A 274 12.34 -2.88 15.00
CA GLU A 274 13.17 -1.68 14.84
C GLU A 274 12.37 -0.43 14.48
N ALA A 275 11.24 -0.58 13.78
CA ALA A 275 10.35 0.53 13.49
C ALA A 275 9.76 1.15 14.76
N LEU A 276 9.44 0.32 15.75
CA LEU A 276 8.96 0.78 17.05
C LEU A 276 10.06 1.47 17.85
N ASP A 277 11.29 0.95 17.81
CA ASP A 277 12.43 1.58 18.45
C ASP A 277 12.67 2.98 17.91
N LEU A 278 12.65 3.16 16.58
CA LEU A 278 12.79 4.47 15.95
C LEU A 278 11.66 5.43 16.32
N LEU A 279 10.43 4.93 16.43
CA LEU A 279 9.29 5.78 16.84
C LEU A 279 9.50 6.31 18.27
N PHE A 280 10.02 5.49 19.18
CA PHE A 280 10.29 5.86 20.55
C PHE A 280 11.50 6.81 20.66
N GLU A 281 12.55 6.58 19.88
CA GLU A 281 13.69 7.51 19.78
C GLU A 281 13.27 8.88 19.25
N TYR A 282 12.46 8.92 18.21
CA TYR A 282 11.89 10.16 17.71
C TYR A 282 11.09 10.89 18.78
N TYR A 283 10.23 10.16 19.52
CA TYR A 283 9.47 10.75 20.62
C TYR A 283 10.36 11.23 21.77
N ALA A 284 11.41 10.52 22.11
CA ALA A 284 12.36 10.95 23.13
C ALA A 284 13.05 12.27 22.75
N LYS A 285 13.30 12.51 21.46
CA LYS A 285 13.86 13.78 20.97
C LYS A 285 12.82 14.89 20.84
N TYR A 286 11.55 14.57 20.54
CA TYR A 286 10.46 15.51 20.30
C TYR A 286 9.22 15.20 21.15
N PRO A 287 9.29 15.38 22.48
CA PRO A 287 8.13 15.13 23.35
C PRO A 287 6.94 16.07 23.10
N SER A 288 7.15 17.25 22.50
CA SER A 288 6.05 18.13 22.04
C SER A 288 5.15 17.46 20.99
N LYS A 289 5.65 16.41 20.31
CA LYS A 289 4.92 15.60 19.34
C LYS A 289 4.05 14.50 19.95
N PHE A 290 3.73 14.60 21.24
CA PHE A 290 2.94 13.61 21.97
C PHE A 290 1.71 13.13 21.20
N MET A 291 0.87 14.05 20.70
CA MET A 291 -0.36 13.67 20.00
C MET A 291 -0.09 12.99 18.65
N GLU A 292 0.96 13.39 17.94
CA GLU A 292 1.36 12.72 16.70
C GLU A 292 1.80 11.28 16.98
N ILE A 293 2.65 11.09 17.99
CA ILE A 293 3.14 9.78 18.39
C ILE A 293 2.00 8.92 18.94
N TYR A 294 1.12 9.49 19.75
CA TYR A 294 -0.07 8.78 20.24
C TYR A 294 -0.94 8.28 19.07
N HIS A 295 -1.17 9.10 18.05
CA HIS A 295 -1.92 8.68 16.87
C HIS A 295 -1.15 7.66 16.03
N ALA A 296 0.17 7.79 15.89
CA ALA A 296 1.00 6.79 15.24
C ALA A 296 0.90 5.44 15.96
N ILE A 297 1.00 5.43 17.28
CA ILE A 297 0.88 4.23 18.11
C ILE A 297 -0.53 3.64 18.00
N THR A 298 -1.57 4.43 18.13
CA THR A 298 -2.95 3.91 18.03
C THR A 298 -3.26 3.36 16.64
N ARG A 299 -2.69 3.95 15.58
CA ARG A 299 -2.79 3.43 14.22
C ARG A 299 -1.96 2.16 14.03
N TYR A 300 -0.75 2.12 14.57
CA TYR A 300 0.12 0.94 14.58
C TYR A 300 -0.54 -0.23 15.31
N LEU A 301 -1.27 0.09 16.39
CA LEU A 301 -1.89 -0.87 17.29
C LEU A 301 -3.33 -1.20 16.97
N SER A 302 -3.91 -0.60 15.92
CA SER A 302 -5.31 -0.85 15.63
C SER A 302 -5.59 -2.36 15.66
N ILE A 303 -6.43 -2.76 16.59
CA ILE A 303 -6.92 -4.13 16.65
C ILE A 303 -7.97 -4.24 15.54
N ASP A 304 -7.70 -5.13 14.60
CA ASP A 304 -8.56 -5.46 13.48
C ASP A 304 -9.10 -6.90 13.61
N LYS A 305 -9.90 -7.31 12.66
CA LYS A 305 -10.51 -8.65 12.61
C LYS A 305 -9.49 -9.79 12.55
N ASP A 306 -8.27 -9.52 12.11
CA ASP A 306 -7.23 -10.50 11.88
C ASP A 306 -6.15 -10.50 13.00
N SER A 307 -6.20 -9.52 13.91
CA SER A 307 -5.20 -9.39 15.00
C SER A 307 -5.12 -10.62 15.91
N HIS A 308 -6.22 -11.35 16.08
CA HIS A 308 -6.21 -12.59 16.84
C HIS A 308 -5.49 -13.75 16.14
N THR A 309 -5.32 -13.69 14.81
CA THR A 309 -4.67 -14.76 14.02
C THR A 309 -3.16 -14.83 14.26
N ASN A 310 -2.54 -13.69 14.61
CA ASN A 310 -1.14 -13.60 15.02
C ASN A 310 -0.99 -13.49 16.54
N ASP A 311 -2.03 -13.84 17.28
CA ASP A 311 -2.09 -13.85 18.74
C ASP A 311 -1.70 -12.49 19.37
N TYR A 312 -2.11 -11.39 18.74
CA TYR A 312 -1.83 -10.01 19.19
C TYR A 312 -0.33 -9.70 19.34
N TRP A 313 0.49 -10.30 18.50
CA TRP A 313 1.95 -10.16 18.55
C TRP A 313 2.38 -8.68 18.54
N THR A 314 1.79 -7.84 17.70
CA THR A 314 2.11 -6.41 17.59
C THR A 314 1.83 -5.66 18.90
N GLN A 315 0.70 -5.98 19.55
CA GLN A 315 0.31 -5.37 20.83
C GLN A 315 1.27 -5.81 21.95
N ILE A 316 1.68 -7.09 21.95
CA ILE A 316 2.67 -7.61 22.90
C ILE A 316 4.00 -6.88 22.71
N GLN A 317 4.51 -6.73 21.50
CA GLN A 317 5.77 -6.04 21.22
C GLN A 317 5.75 -4.60 21.74
N LEU A 318 4.67 -3.86 21.45
CA LEU A 318 4.57 -2.49 21.93
C LEU A 318 4.51 -2.38 23.44
N VAL A 319 3.67 -3.18 24.10
CA VAL A 319 3.57 -3.15 25.58
C VAL A 319 4.89 -3.55 26.21
N SER A 320 5.58 -4.56 25.65
CA SER A 320 6.92 -4.96 26.09
C SER A 320 7.92 -3.80 26.00
N LYS A 321 7.88 -3.05 24.91
CA LYS A 321 8.77 -1.89 24.72
C LYS A 321 8.49 -0.79 25.73
N PHE A 322 7.23 -0.44 25.97
CA PHE A 322 6.86 0.51 27.02
C PHE A 322 7.33 0.07 28.41
N GLN A 323 7.09 -1.21 28.73
CA GLN A 323 7.50 -1.77 30.02
C GLN A 323 9.01 -1.67 30.21
N GLN A 324 9.78 -2.07 29.18
CA GLN A 324 11.24 -1.98 29.20
C GLN A 324 11.74 -0.55 29.39
N ASP A 325 11.16 0.43 28.67
CA ASP A 325 11.58 1.82 28.77
C ASP A 325 11.23 2.45 30.13
N ILE A 326 10.08 2.07 30.71
CA ILE A 326 9.68 2.51 32.04
C ILE A 326 10.57 1.89 33.13
N GLU A 327 10.93 0.61 33.00
CA GLU A 327 11.81 -0.09 33.95
C GLU A 327 13.26 0.42 33.89
N ASN A 328 13.76 0.76 32.69
CA ASN A 328 15.11 1.30 32.49
C ASN A 328 15.31 2.72 33.04
N GLY A 329 14.25 3.48 33.18
CA GLY A 329 14.29 4.82 33.79
C GLY A 329 12.94 5.48 33.64
N LEU A 330 12.32 5.85 34.75
CA LEU A 330 10.99 6.43 34.80
C LEU A 330 10.93 7.78 34.02
N ASN A 331 10.80 7.69 32.71
CA ASN A 331 10.62 8.86 31.83
C ASN A 331 9.16 9.32 31.91
N HIS A 332 8.95 10.57 32.34
CA HIS A 332 7.61 11.13 32.52
C HIS A 332 6.79 11.12 31.22
N ASN A 333 7.38 11.61 30.13
CA ASN A 333 6.69 11.69 28.84
C ASN A 333 6.29 10.29 28.33
N MET A 334 7.17 9.31 28.47
CA MET A 334 6.90 7.92 28.08
C MET A 334 5.81 7.29 28.97
N SER A 335 5.84 7.55 30.28
CA SER A 335 4.83 7.07 31.21
C SER A 335 3.43 7.60 30.88
N LEU A 336 3.30 8.88 30.53
CA LEU A 336 2.02 9.47 30.11
C LEU A 336 1.54 8.89 28.78
N LEU A 337 2.46 8.71 27.84
CA LEU A 337 2.15 8.09 26.55
C LEU A 337 1.62 6.66 26.73
N PHE A 338 2.28 5.89 27.62
CA PHE A 338 1.84 4.54 27.99
C PHE A 338 0.44 4.55 28.60
N ILE A 339 0.18 5.40 29.62
CA ILE A 339 -1.13 5.48 30.26
C ILE A 339 -2.22 5.79 29.23
N ARG A 340 -1.94 6.71 28.31
CA ARG A 340 -2.89 7.06 27.26
C ARG A 340 -3.10 5.92 26.25
N ALA A 341 -2.04 5.23 25.85
CA ALA A 341 -2.14 4.05 24.99
C ALA A 341 -2.88 2.89 25.66
N ALA A 342 -2.67 2.71 26.98
CA ALA A 342 -3.32 1.67 27.77
C ALA A 342 -4.85 1.81 27.76
N SER A 343 -5.40 3.03 27.75
CA SER A 343 -6.86 3.25 27.66
C SER A 343 -7.45 2.66 26.37
N GLU A 344 -6.74 2.75 25.26
CA GLU A 344 -7.15 2.16 23.99
C GLU A 344 -6.99 0.63 23.97
N LEU A 345 -5.85 0.13 24.48
CA LEU A 345 -5.53 -1.31 24.48
C LEU A 345 -6.38 -2.14 25.43
N LEU A 346 -6.91 -1.52 26.48
CA LEU A 346 -7.78 -2.18 27.45
C LEU A 346 -9.24 -2.23 27.02
N LYS A 347 -9.65 -1.62 25.93
CA LYS A 347 -11.00 -1.72 25.40
C LYS A 347 -11.41 -3.16 25.16
N LEU A 348 -12.72 -3.44 25.31
CA LEU A 348 -13.33 -4.74 25.03
C LEU A 348 -13.95 -4.81 23.64
N GLU A 349 -14.23 -3.64 23.06
CA GLU A 349 -14.72 -3.47 21.69
C GLU A 349 -13.87 -2.44 20.97
N PHE A 350 -13.58 -2.70 19.72
CA PHE A 350 -12.77 -1.85 18.86
C PHE A 350 -13.60 -1.48 17.63
N SER A 351 -13.49 -0.22 17.20
CA SER A 351 -14.18 0.28 16.01
C SER A 351 -13.14 0.65 14.94
N PRO A 352 -12.46 -0.33 14.30
CA PRO A 352 -11.54 -0.04 13.23
C PRO A 352 -12.26 0.59 12.06
N VAL A 353 -11.50 1.41 11.35
CA VAL A 353 -11.96 2.11 10.16
C VAL A 353 -11.22 1.53 8.97
N GLU A 354 -11.93 0.86 8.08
CA GLU A 354 -11.36 0.36 6.83
C GLU A 354 -11.76 1.26 5.65
N ALA A 355 -10.82 1.44 4.72
CA ALA A 355 -11.15 2.04 3.44
C ALA A 355 -12.01 1.04 2.65
N GLY A 356 -13.24 1.41 2.42
CA GLY A 356 -14.15 0.65 1.58
C GLY A 356 -13.90 0.94 0.09
N LYS A 357 -14.52 0.14 -0.77
CA LYS A 357 -14.51 0.38 -2.22
C LYS A 357 -15.16 1.75 -2.51
N HIS A 358 -14.68 2.45 -3.53
CA HIS A 358 -15.24 3.71 -4.04
C HIS A 358 -15.17 4.91 -3.08
N ASN A 359 -14.07 5.08 -2.36
CA ASN A 359 -13.90 6.15 -1.38
C ASN A 359 -14.93 6.10 -0.24
N THR A 360 -15.53 4.94 0.01
CA THR A 360 -16.36 4.73 1.19
C THR A 360 -15.49 4.37 2.37
N VAL A 361 -15.98 4.69 3.56
CA VAL A 361 -15.34 4.34 4.83
C VAL A 361 -16.27 3.35 5.52
N ILE A 362 -15.73 2.19 5.87
CA ILE A 362 -16.46 1.14 6.56
C ILE A 362 -16.13 1.24 8.05
N PHE A 363 -17.16 1.40 8.88
CA PHE A 363 -17.06 1.32 10.32
C PHE A 363 -17.68 0.00 10.75
N TYR A 364 -17.01 -0.74 11.60
CA TYR A 364 -17.56 -1.96 12.20
C TYR A 364 -16.99 -2.15 13.59
N ASP A 365 -17.76 -2.74 14.47
CA ASP A 365 -17.33 -3.02 15.84
C ASP A 365 -16.88 -4.47 15.93
N ILE A 366 -15.71 -4.69 16.53
CA ILE A 366 -15.14 -6.00 16.78
C ILE A 366 -14.96 -6.21 18.28
N PRO A 367 -15.55 -7.27 18.85
CA PRO A 367 -15.24 -7.63 20.21
C PRO A 367 -13.81 -8.18 20.32
N LEU A 368 -13.17 -7.97 21.47
CA LEU A 368 -11.87 -8.58 21.77
C LEU A 368 -12.01 -10.12 21.75
N VAL A 369 -11.25 -10.75 20.87
CA VAL A 369 -11.11 -12.22 20.88
C VAL A 369 -10.15 -12.63 21.98
N VAL A 370 -10.61 -13.45 22.93
CA VAL A 370 -9.78 -13.88 24.06
C VAL A 370 -8.85 -15.02 23.62
N THR A 371 -7.55 -14.74 23.58
CA THR A 371 -6.47 -15.68 23.29
C THR A 371 -5.41 -15.60 24.39
N GLU A 372 -4.36 -16.41 24.32
CA GLU A 372 -3.22 -16.28 25.25
C GLU A 372 -2.49 -14.95 25.05
N GLY A 373 -2.32 -14.50 23.80
CA GLY A 373 -1.71 -13.20 23.51
C GLY A 373 -2.50 -12.03 24.06
N SER A 374 -3.84 -12.04 23.93
CA SER A 374 -4.69 -10.99 24.51
C SER A 374 -4.60 -10.93 26.03
N LYS A 375 -4.51 -12.08 26.70
CA LYS A 375 -4.30 -12.14 28.14
C LYS A 375 -2.91 -11.61 28.51
N THR A 376 -1.89 -11.98 27.74
CA THR A 376 -0.50 -11.60 27.97
C THR A 376 -0.33 -10.09 27.93
N TYR A 377 -0.68 -9.43 26.82
CA TYR A 377 -0.48 -7.98 26.72
C TYR A 377 -1.32 -7.19 27.74
N ARG A 378 -2.53 -7.67 28.06
CA ARG A 378 -3.37 -7.03 29.07
C ARG A 378 -2.79 -7.20 30.49
N SER A 379 -2.24 -8.37 30.85
CA SER A 379 -1.52 -8.56 32.11
C SER A 379 -0.32 -7.62 32.22
N MET A 380 0.47 -7.52 31.18
CA MET A 380 1.62 -6.58 31.12
C MET A 380 1.19 -5.13 31.31
N ILE A 381 0.05 -4.71 30.69
CA ILE A 381 -0.48 -3.37 30.90
C ILE A 381 -0.83 -3.15 32.38
N TRP A 382 -1.54 -4.09 33.01
CA TRP A 382 -1.92 -3.96 34.42
C TRP A 382 -0.72 -3.93 35.36
N GLU A 383 0.30 -4.76 35.13
CA GLU A 383 1.55 -4.77 35.90
C GLU A 383 2.28 -3.43 35.79
N THR A 384 2.37 -2.88 34.58
CA THR A 384 3.02 -1.59 34.34
C THR A 384 2.22 -0.44 34.96
N LEU A 385 0.88 -0.45 34.84
CA LEU A 385 0.02 0.54 35.51
C LEU A 385 0.15 0.47 37.03
N GLN A 386 0.26 -0.72 37.61
CA GLN A 386 0.49 -0.90 39.05
C GLN A 386 1.84 -0.32 39.48
N THR A 387 2.89 -0.53 38.68
CA THR A 387 4.22 0.06 38.92
C THR A 387 4.13 1.58 38.92
N LEU A 388 3.49 2.16 37.91
CA LEU A 388 3.31 3.62 37.81
C LEU A 388 2.41 4.20 38.90
N TYR A 389 1.39 3.48 39.36
CA TYR A 389 0.48 3.93 40.43
C TYR A 389 1.19 4.13 41.77
N ASN A 390 2.32 3.46 42.02
CA ASN A 390 3.16 3.67 43.20
C ASN A 390 3.79 5.07 43.23
N HIS A 391 3.84 5.76 42.10
CA HIS A 391 4.34 7.14 41.96
C HIS A 391 3.17 8.12 41.99
N GLU A 392 3.16 9.01 42.98
CA GLU A 392 2.07 9.97 43.25
C GLU A 392 1.69 10.80 42.00
N ARG A 393 2.68 11.16 41.20
CA ARG A 393 2.51 11.95 39.97
C ARG A 393 1.55 11.31 38.94
N TYR A 394 1.45 9.97 38.88
CA TYR A 394 0.65 9.26 37.88
C TYR A 394 -0.70 8.76 38.40
N ARG A 395 -0.98 8.85 39.69
CA ARG A 395 -2.20 8.29 40.31
C ARG A 395 -3.47 8.84 39.68
N SER A 396 -3.58 10.17 39.51
CA SER A 396 -4.76 10.81 38.97
C SER A 396 -5.05 10.38 37.51
N TYR A 397 -4.01 10.21 36.71
CA TYR A 397 -4.16 9.74 35.32
C TYR A 397 -4.65 8.28 35.28
N ILE A 398 -4.10 7.42 36.14
CA ILE A 398 -4.48 6.00 36.21
C ILE A 398 -5.88 5.86 36.79
N GLU A 399 -6.25 6.64 37.79
CA GLU A 399 -7.60 6.65 38.34
C GLU A 399 -8.65 7.08 37.28
N ALA A 400 -8.33 8.08 36.46
CA ALA A 400 -9.18 8.47 35.33
C ALA A 400 -9.34 7.32 34.30
N LEU A 401 -8.26 6.62 33.98
CA LEU A 401 -8.28 5.43 33.11
C LEU A 401 -9.16 4.32 33.71
N LEU A 402 -9.03 4.04 35.02
CA LEU A 402 -9.83 3.03 35.70
C LEU A 402 -11.33 3.34 35.69
N VAL A 403 -11.69 4.63 35.84
CA VAL A 403 -13.09 5.08 35.71
C VAL A 403 -13.58 4.85 34.28
N GLU A 404 -12.80 5.20 33.27
CA GLU A 404 -13.15 4.96 31.86
C GLU A 404 -13.33 3.45 31.59
N TYR A 405 -12.41 2.63 32.07
CA TYR A 405 -12.47 1.17 31.92
C TYR A 405 -13.69 0.55 32.62
N SER A 406 -14.07 1.06 33.79
CA SER A 406 -15.22 0.55 34.55
C SER A 406 -16.58 0.87 33.88
N ASN A 407 -16.63 1.80 32.95
CA ASN A 407 -17.81 2.23 32.23
C ASN A 407 -18.01 1.50 30.88
N GLN A 408 -17.06 0.62 30.49
CA GLN A 408 -17.14 -0.24 29.31
C GLN A 408 -17.96 -1.51 29.62
#